data_88ee78ca979925bf7f3f7f0745d1f719
#
_entry.id   88ee78ca979925bf7f3f7f0745d1f719
#
_cell.length_a   1.000
_cell.length_b   1.000
_cell.length_c   1.000
_cell.angle_alpha   90.00
_cell.angle_beta   90.00
_cell.angle_gamma   90.00
#
_symmetry.space_group_name_H-M   'P 1'
#
loop_
_entity.id
_entity.type
_entity.pdbx_description
1 polymer ?
#
loop_
_entity_poly.entity_id
_entity_poly.type
_entity_poly.pdbx_seq_one_letter_code
_entity_poly.pdbx_strand_id
1 'polypeptide(L)'
;MQNMLDSGLERKFCQLGEGLTVVDGTRIEGYASLFGAVDQGGDVVLPGAYAGSLERLAAGGRAVKLLWQHDPTQPIGIWDEVHEDARGLHVKGRLLTEVARGREAAALIEAGAIDGLSIGYRTVRSHKTDSGRRVLAEIDLWEVSLVTFPMLPDARIGAKADAAPDAPDQTLFRELAEVVEDARRRLACAD
;
A
#
# COMPACT_ATOMS: atom_id res chain seq x y z
N MET A 1 -24.36 10.07 20.39
CA MET A 1 -23.22 9.37 21.03
C MET A 1 -22.25 8.98 19.91
N GLN A 2 -21.57 9.99 19.39
CA GLN A 2 -20.79 9.91 18.15
C GLN A 2 -19.39 10.43 18.46
N ASN A 3 -18.37 9.67 18.05
CA ASN A 3 -16.96 10.05 17.96
C ASN A 3 -16.13 10.21 19.25
N MET A 4 -15.80 9.07 19.86
CA MET A 4 -14.59 8.97 20.69
C MET A 4 -13.43 8.24 19.98
N LEU A 5 -13.46 8.06 18.67
CA LEU A 5 -12.45 7.29 17.92
C LEU A 5 -11.66 8.09 16.88
N ASP A 6 -11.84 9.40 16.80
CA ASP A 6 -10.99 10.23 15.96
C ASP A 6 -9.83 10.80 16.79
N SER A 7 -8.85 9.95 17.07
CA SER A 7 -7.62 10.28 17.79
C SER A 7 -6.64 11.12 16.97
N GLY A 8 -7.09 11.79 15.90
CA GLY A 8 -6.23 12.54 14.99
C GLY A 8 -5.28 11.66 14.18
N LEU A 9 -5.58 10.36 14.06
CA LEU A 9 -4.84 9.45 13.23
C LEU A 9 -5.21 9.68 11.76
N GLU A 10 -4.20 9.96 10.98
CA GLU A 10 -4.29 9.99 9.52
C GLU A 10 -4.11 8.57 8.97
N ARG A 11 -4.77 8.28 7.86
CA ARG A 11 -4.66 7.00 7.16
C ARG A 11 -4.07 7.25 5.79
N LYS A 12 -3.08 6.46 5.44
CA LYS A 12 -2.45 6.53 4.13
C LYS A 12 -2.39 5.14 3.54
N PHE A 13 -2.87 5.06 2.34
CA PHE A 13 -2.92 3.85 1.56
C PHE A 13 -1.80 3.90 0.52
N CYS A 14 -1.08 2.83 0.32
CA CYS A 14 0.07 2.79 -0.57
C CYS A 14 -0.22 2.05 -1.87
N GLN A 15 0.30 2.61 -2.97
CA GLN A 15 0.35 1.94 -4.26
C GLN A 15 1.57 1.03 -4.31
N LEU A 16 1.38 -0.25 -4.52
CA LEU A 16 2.46 -1.23 -4.59
C LEU A 16 2.55 -1.81 -6.00
N GLY A 17 3.69 -1.62 -6.64
CA GLY A 17 4.01 -2.23 -7.93
C GLY A 17 4.39 -3.72 -7.86
N GLU A 18 4.53 -4.29 -6.64
CA GLU A 18 4.71 -5.73 -6.40
C GLU A 18 3.98 -6.05 -5.09
N GLY A 19 2.99 -6.93 -5.20
CA GLY A 19 1.98 -7.14 -4.18
C GLY A 19 2.49 -7.74 -2.87
N LEU A 20 1.61 -7.73 -1.89
CA LEU A 20 1.74 -8.51 -0.66
C LEU A 20 1.91 -9.98 -1.03
N THR A 21 3.00 -10.60 -0.59
CA THR A 21 3.23 -12.02 -0.81
C THR A 21 2.73 -12.80 0.40
N VAL A 22 1.92 -13.82 0.16
CA VAL A 22 1.53 -14.78 1.20
C VAL A 22 2.39 -16.01 1.09
N VAL A 23 3.11 -16.33 2.17
CA VAL A 23 3.91 -17.55 2.28
C VAL A 23 3.26 -18.45 3.32
N ASP A 24 3.06 -19.72 2.98
CA ASP A 24 2.45 -20.73 3.87
C ASP A 24 1.06 -20.35 4.43
N GLY A 25 0.24 -19.59 3.65
CA GLY A 25 -1.14 -19.25 3.99
C GLY A 25 -1.33 -18.27 5.16
N THR A 26 -0.28 -17.94 5.91
CA THR A 26 -0.37 -17.05 7.08
C THR A 26 0.66 -15.95 7.13
N ARG A 27 1.82 -16.14 6.51
CA ARG A 27 2.87 -15.14 6.45
C ARG A 27 2.58 -14.14 5.34
N ILE A 28 2.71 -12.86 5.66
CA ILE A 28 2.46 -11.75 4.76
C ILE A 28 3.69 -10.84 4.71
N GLU A 29 4.04 -10.39 3.51
CA GLU A 29 5.21 -9.55 3.29
C GLU A 29 4.93 -8.58 2.15
N GLY A 30 5.37 -7.33 2.28
CA GLY A 30 5.20 -6.31 1.24
C GLY A 30 5.51 -4.90 1.70
N TYR A 31 5.25 -3.94 0.82
CA TYR A 31 5.42 -2.53 1.14
C TYR A 31 4.10 -1.90 1.60
N ALA A 32 4.10 -1.33 2.79
CA ALA A 32 2.96 -0.60 3.32
C ALA A 32 2.93 0.87 2.88
N SER A 33 4.05 1.39 2.38
CA SER A 33 4.18 2.75 1.83
C SER A 33 5.38 2.81 0.89
N LEU A 34 5.29 3.60 -0.19
CA LEU A 34 6.40 3.87 -1.12
C LEU A 34 6.83 5.32 -1.01
N PHE A 35 8.15 5.55 -1.03
CA PHE A 35 8.71 6.90 -1.04
C PHE A 35 8.53 7.57 -2.40
N GLY A 36 8.29 8.87 -2.39
CA GLY A 36 8.16 9.67 -3.60
C GLY A 36 6.86 9.45 -4.39
N ALA A 37 6.09 8.41 -4.10
CA ALA A 37 4.80 8.18 -4.74
C ALA A 37 3.71 9.11 -4.18
N VAL A 38 2.88 9.66 -5.09
CA VAL A 38 1.72 10.48 -4.71
C VAL A 38 0.56 9.55 -4.42
N ASP A 39 -0.01 9.64 -3.22
CA ASP A 39 -1.23 8.90 -2.89
C ASP A 39 -2.50 9.60 -3.37
N GLN A 40 -3.67 8.96 -3.19
CA GLN A 40 -4.96 9.55 -3.56
C GLN A 40 -5.33 10.80 -2.74
N GLY A 41 -4.73 10.98 -1.55
CA GLY A 41 -4.85 12.20 -0.76
C GLY A 41 -3.96 13.33 -1.26
N GLY A 42 -3.10 13.08 -2.27
CA GLY A 42 -2.15 14.05 -2.81
C GLY A 42 -0.87 14.16 -2.00
N ASP A 43 -0.64 13.28 -1.04
CA ASP A 43 0.53 13.30 -0.15
C ASP A 43 1.69 12.49 -0.72
N VAL A 44 2.91 12.92 -0.39
CA VAL A 44 4.16 12.23 -0.71
C VAL A 44 4.93 11.95 0.58
N VAL A 45 5.43 10.73 0.78
CA VAL A 45 6.30 10.39 1.90
C VAL A 45 7.75 10.45 1.46
N LEU A 46 8.59 11.09 2.27
CA LEU A 46 10.04 11.13 2.04
C LEU A 46 10.75 9.92 2.68
N PRO A 47 11.90 9.50 2.12
CA PRO A 47 12.81 8.59 2.82
C PRO A 47 13.18 9.15 4.20
N GLY A 48 13.21 8.27 5.21
CA GLY A 48 13.49 8.66 6.60
C GLY A 48 12.27 9.12 7.40
N ALA A 49 11.08 9.22 6.79
CA ALA A 49 9.88 9.73 7.46
C ALA A 49 9.42 8.84 8.62
N TYR A 50 9.69 7.55 8.59
CA TYR A 50 9.31 6.58 9.64
C TYR A 50 10.40 6.34 10.67
N ALA A 51 11.67 6.67 10.37
CA ALA A 51 12.84 6.30 11.17
C ALA A 51 12.68 6.65 12.65
N GLY A 52 12.36 7.90 12.97
CA GLY A 52 12.18 8.34 14.35
C GLY A 52 11.02 7.66 15.08
N SER A 53 9.94 7.29 14.37
CA SER A 53 8.83 6.54 14.94
C SER A 53 9.24 5.10 15.28
N LEU A 54 9.91 4.43 14.35
CA LEU A 54 10.37 3.05 14.53
C LEU A 54 11.38 2.96 15.68
N GLU A 55 12.31 3.90 15.78
CA GLU A 55 13.25 3.98 16.92
C GLU A 55 12.53 4.16 18.26
N ARG A 56 11.56 5.08 18.35
CA ARG A 56 10.78 5.29 19.57
C ARG A 56 9.96 4.05 19.97
N LEU A 57 9.39 3.35 18.99
CA LEU A 57 8.66 2.11 19.25
C LEU A 57 9.57 1.03 19.78
N ALA A 58 10.74 0.83 19.17
CA ALA A 58 11.74 -0.15 19.60
C ALA A 58 12.25 0.15 21.02
N ALA A 59 12.64 1.41 21.29
CA ALA A 59 13.11 1.85 22.60
C ALA A 59 12.04 1.68 23.71
N GLY A 60 10.75 1.83 23.35
CA GLY A 60 9.62 1.66 24.28
C GLY A 60 9.10 0.24 24.38
N GLY A 61 9.73 -0.75 23.77
CA GLY A 61 9.25 -2.15 23.72
C GLY A 61 7.86 -2.30 23.08
N ARG A 62 7.51 -1.38 22.20
CA ARG A 62 6.23 -1.37 21.47
C ARG A 62 6.44 -1.78 20.03
N ALA A 63 5.37 -2.26 19.37
CA ALA A 63 5.39 -2.66 17.97
C ALA A 63 4.24 -2.00 17.21
N VAL A 64 4.44 -1.80 15.91
CA VAL A 64 3.39 -1.43 14.94
C VAL A 64 2.31 -2.50 14.98
N LYS A 65 1.04 -2.10 14.97
CA LYS A 65 -0.08 -3.05 15.04
C LYS A 65 -0.48 -3.55 13.66
N LEU A 66 -0.86 -4.83 13.57
CA LEU A 66 -1.47 -5.43 12.39
C LEU A 66 -2.98 -5.52 12.63
N LEU A 67 -3.74 -4.62 11.99
CA LEU A 67 -5.17 -4.50 12.20
C LEU A 67 -5.97 -4.89 10.96
N TRP A 68 -7.26 -5.11 11.18
CA TRP A 68 -8.27 -5.27 10.15
C TRP A 68 -8.94 -3.94 9.87
N GLN A 69 -8.85 -3.43 8.62
CA GLN A 69 -9.59 -2.25 8.16
C GLN A 69 -9.44 -1.01 9.07
N HIS A 70 -8.25 -0.81 9.65
CA HIS A 70 -7.99 0.28 10.62
C HIS A 70 -8.83 0.24 11.91
N ASP A 71 -9.42 -0.91 12.24
CA ASP A 71 -10.18 -1.08 13.46
C ASP A 71 -9.26 -1.46 14.63
N PRO A 72 -9.04 -0.57 15.62
CA PRO A 72 -8.15 -0.85 16.74
C PRO A 72 -8.67 -1.97 17.66
N THR A 73 -9.93 -2.35 17.53
CA THR A 73 -10.52 -3.46 18.29
C THR A 73 -10.31 -4.82 17.61
N GLN A 74 -9.72 -4.83 16.40
CA GLN A 74 -9.55 -6.03 15.59
C GLN A 74 -8.09 -6.25 15.16
N PRO A 75 -7.19 -6.57 16.11
CA PRO A 75 -5.86 -7.04 15.76
C PRO A 75 -5.98 -8.45 15.14
N ILE A 76 -5.35 -8.64 13.98
CA ILE A 76 -5.44 -9.89 13.20
C ILE A 76 -4.12 -10.63 13.10
N GLY A 77 -3.04 -10.03 13.58
CA GLY A 77 -1.70 -10.59 13.44
C GLY A 77 -0.63 -9.77 14.11
N ILE A 78 0.61 -10.08 13.75
CA ILE A 78 1.81 -9.45 14.28
C ILE A 78 2.74 -9.12 13.11
N TRP A 79 3.31 -7.92 13.11
CA TRP A 79 4.46 -7.59 12.28
C TRP A 79 5.73 -8.05 12.99
N ASP A 80 6.46 -8.96 12.38
CA ASP A 80 7.75 -9.47 12.87
C ASP A 80 8.88 -8.51 12.51
N GLU A 81 8.78 -7.87 11.33
CA GLU A 81 9.73 -6.89 10.81
C GLU A 81 8.97 -5.70 10.23
N VAL A 82 9.40 -4.48 10.57
CA VAL A 82 8.94 -3.22 9.99
C VAL A 82 10.16 -2.31 9.87
N HIS A 83 10.56 -1.98 8.67
CA HIS A 83 11.72 -1.14 8.43
C HIS A 83 11.59 -0.32 7.15
N GLU A 84 12.35 0.76 7.07
CA GLU A 84 12.54 1.50 5.82
C GLU A 84 13.68 0.89 5.02
N ASP A 85 13.51 0.84 3.70
CA ASP A 85 14.57 0.61 2.74
C ASP A 85 14.63 1.73 1.70
N ALA A 86 15.37 1.55 0.60
CA ALA A 86 15.46 2.56 -0.46
C ALA A 86 14.14 2.80 -1.20
N ARG A 87 13.18 1.88 -1.10
CA ARG A 87 11.91 1.90 -1.83
C ARG A 87 10.75 2.43 -0.97
N GLY A 88 10.73 2.11 0.31
CA GLY A 88 9.61 2.48 1.17
C GLY A 88 9.61 1.85 2.55
N LEU A 89 8.43 1.75 3.15
CA LEU A 89 8.19 1.04 4.40
C LEU A 89 7.88 -0.43 4.09
N HIS A 90 8.87 -1.29 4.29
CA HIS A 90 8.72 -2.73 4.14
C HIS A 90 8.22 -3.37 5.43
N VAL A 91 7.28 -4.29 5.32
CA VAL A 91 6.69 -5.02 6.44
C VAL A 91 6.68 -6.51 6.16
N LYS A 92 6.94 -7.30 7.20
CA LYS A 92 6.84 -8.76 7.19
C LYS A 92 6.21 -9.22 8.48
N GLY A 93 5.23 -10.09 8.39
CA GLY A 93 4.48 -10.53 9.56
C GLY A 93 3.69 -11.80 9.33
N ARG A 94 2.82 -12.09 10.29
CA ARG A 94 1.98 -13.28 10.25
C ARG A 94 0.58 -12.98 10.77
N LEU A 95 -0.40 -13.59 10.16
CA LEU A 95 -1.77 -13.64 10.63
C LEU A 95 -1.90 -14.67 11.77
N LEU A 96 -2.66 -14.33 12.79
CA LEU A 96 -2.97 -15.22 13.91
C LEU A 96 -4.26 -15.98 13.59
N THR A 97 -4.15 -17.18 13.06
CA THR A 97 -5.31 -18.01 12.69
C THR A 97 -6.07 -18.57 13.88
N GLU A 98 -5.51 -18.49 15.09
CA GLU A 98 -6.19 -18.76 16.35
C GLU A 98 -7.24 -17.70 16.66
N VAL A 99 -7.06 -16.49 16.18
CA VAL A 99 -8.04 -15.40 16.27
C VAL A 99 -9.03 -15.52 15.10
N ALA A 100 -10.33 -15.43 15.38
CA ALA A 100 -11.37 -15.60 14.36
C ALA A 100 -11.16 -14.68 13.15
N ARG A 101 -10.95 -13.38 13.40
CA ARG A 101 -10.72 -12.39 12.34
C ARG A 101 -9.41 -12.64 11.57
N GLY A 102 -8.37 -13.13 12.23
CA GLY A 102 -7.10 -13.49 11.57
C GLY A 102 -7.27 -14.66 10.59
N ARG A 103 -8.07 -15.66 10.97
CA ARG A 103 -8.45 -16.80 10.12
C ARG A 103 -9.26 -16.36 8.90
N GLU A 104 -10.25 -15.47 9.12
CA GLU A 104 -11.06 -14.89 8.04
C GLU A 104 -10.20 -14.06 7.08
N ALA A 105 -9.29 -13.26 7.62
CA ALA A 105 -8.35 -12.46 6.82
C ALA A 105 -7.47 -13.35 5.94
N ALA A 106 -6.91 -14.43 6.48
CA ALA A 106 -6.11 -15.39 5.72
C ALA A 106 -6.89 -16.00 4.55
N ALA A 107 -8.13 -16.44 4.80
CA ALA A 107 -8.99 -16.99 3.76
C ALA A 107 -9.35 -15.97 2.67
N LEU A 108 -9.59 -14.71 3.05
CA LEU A 108 -9.90 -13.63 2.09
C LEU A 108 -8.68 -13.23 1.25
N ILE A 109 -7.48 -13.25 1.81
CA ILE A 109 -6.24 -13.02 1.08
C ILE A 109 -6.00 -14.19 0.10
N GLU A 110 -6.13 -15.43 0.54
CA GLU A 110 -5.97 -16.62 -0.30
C GLU A 110 -6.94 -16.62 -1.48
N ALA A 111 -8.17 -16.15 -1.24
CA ALA A 111 -9.19 -15.99 -2.28
C ALA A 111 -8.97 -14.76 -3.19
N GLY A 112 -7.96 -13.91 -2.91
CA GLY A 112 -7.73 -12.67 -3.64
C GLY A 112 -8.80 -11.59 -3.41
N ALA A 113 -9.62 -11.73 -2.36
CA ALA A 113 -10.65 -10.74 -2.03
C ALA A 113 -10.09 -9.53 -1.30
N ILE A 114 -8.92 -9.66 -0.68
CA ILE A 114 -8.20 -8.59 0.01
C ILE A 114 -6.73 -8.69 -0.34
N ASP A 115 -6.18 -7.57 -0.77
CA ASP A 115 -4.82 -7.48 -1.26
C ASP A 115 -4.09 -6.18 -0.87
N GLY A 116 -4.72 -5.32 -0.09
CA GLY A 116 -4.20 -4.00 0.22
C GLY A 116 -3.58 -3.87 1.60
N LEU A 117 -2.51 -3.07 1.69
CA LEU A 117 -1.96 -2.54 2.93
C LEU A 117 -2.25 -1.05 3.04
N SER A 118 -2.47 -0.60 4.27
CA SER A 118 -2.69 0.82 4.58
C SER A 118 -2.06 1.15 5.92
N ILE A 119 -1.40 2.31 6.00
CA ILE A 119 -0.79 2.78 7.25
C ILE A 119 -1.75 3.71 8.02
N GLY A 120 -1.78 3.57 9.34
CA GLY A 120 -2.35 4.54 10.26
C GLY A 120 -1.24 5.28 11.01
N TYR A 121 -1.23 6.60 10.91
CA TYR A 121 -0.15 7.43 11.42
C TYR A 121 -0.66 8.79 11.89
N ARG A 122 0.21 9.55 12.55
CA ARG A 122 0.04 10.97 12.84
C ARG A 122 1.17 11.76 12.21
N THR A 123 0.85 12.85 11.51
CA THR A 123 1.86 13.75 10.95
C THR A 123 2.60 14.46 12.09
N VAL A 124 3.93 14.37 12.09
CA VAL A 124 4.83 15.10 12.98
C VAL A 124 5.36 16.33 12.26
N ARG A 125 5.88 16.14 11.04
CA ARG A 125 6.42 17.24 10.22
C ARG A 125 6.05 17.06 8.76
N SER A 126 5.46 18.10 8.20
CA SER A 126 5.13 18.16 6.78
C SER A 126 5.34 19.57 6.23
N HIS A 127 5.46 19.69 4.92
CA HIS A 127 5.47 20.96 4.19
C HIS A 127 4.70 20.81 2.89
N LYS A 128 4.35 21.93 2.26
CA LYS A 128 3.74 21.95 0.92
C LYS A 128 4.79 22.29 -0.12
N THR A 129 4.72 21.64 -1.27
CA THR A 129 5.47 22.03 -2.46
C THR A 129 4.83 23.25 -3.10
N ASP A 130 5.53 23.91 -4.04
CA ASP A 130 5.00 25.02 -4.84
C ASP A 130 3.75 24.62 -5.63
N SER A 131 3.62 23.33 -5.98
CA SER A 131 2.43 22.74 -6.62
C SER A 131 1.29 22.44 -5.64
N GLY A 132 1.42 22.77 -4.35
CA GLY A 132 0.41 22.58 -3.31
C GLY A 132 0.34 21.16 -2.72
N ARG A 133 1.18 20.22 -3.15
CA ARG A 133 1.25 18.87 -2.58
C ARG A 133 1.80 18.89 -1.17
N ARG A 134 1.22 18.07 -0.29
CA ARG A 134 1.75 17.88 1.07
C ARG A 134 2.84 16.80 1.03
N VAL A 135 4.01 17.16 1.55
CA VAL A 135 5.17 16.29 1.69
C VAL A 135 5.34 15.93 3.15
N LEU A 136 5.26 14.65 3.46
CA LEU A 136 5.39 14.09 4.80
C LEU A 136 6.88 13.78 5.05
N ALA A 137 7.52 14.59 5.88
CA ALA A 137 8.94 14.48 6.20
C ALA A 137 9.20 13.71 7.50
N GLU A 138 8.21 13.67 8.41
CA GLU A 138 8.26 12.88 9.63
C GLU A 138 6.84 12.53 10.07
N ILE A 139 6.62 11.25 10.39
CA ILE A 139 5.35 10.73 10.84
C ILE A 139 5.53 9.82 12.05
N ASP A 140 4.49 9.69 12.85
CA ASP A 140 4.39 8.77 13.98
C ASP A 140 3.51 7.59 13.55
N LEU A 141 4.13 6.45 13.24
CA LEU A 141 3.47 5.24 12.73
C LEU A 141 2.84 4.46 13.88
N TRP A 142 1.58 4.09 13.75
CA TRP A 142 0.83 3.39 14.78
C TRP A 142 0.49 1.96 14.37
N GLU A 143 0.06 1.79 13.12
CA GLU A 143 -0.39 0.51 12.62
C GLU A 143 -0.18 0.40 11.11
N VAL A 144 -0.19 -0.84 10.64
CA VAL A 144 -0.35 -1.21 9.23
C VAL A 144 -1.47 -2.22 9.15
N SER A 145 -2.51 -1.90 8.42
CA SER A 145 -3.73 -2.70 8.30
C SER A 145 -3.83 -3.42 6.98
N LEU A 146 -4.50 -4.58 7.00
CA LEU A 146 -5.09 -5.16 5.80
C LEU A 146 -6.38 -4.43 5.46
N VAL A 147 -6.55 -4.04 4.19
CA VAL A 147 -7.71 -3.29 3.71
C VAL A 147 -8.24 -3.83 2.37
N THR A 148 -9.54 -3.72 2.18
CA THR A 148 -10.22 -4.16 0.94
C THR A 148 -9.95 -3.22 -0.23
N PHE A 149 -9.90 -1.91 0.04
CA PHE A 149 -9.69 -0.89 -0.98
C PHE A 149 -8.46 -0.08 -0.63
N PRO A 150 -7.28 -0.46 -1.15
CA PRO A 150 -6.13 0.41 -1.05
C PRO A 150 -6.44 1.69 -1.83
N MET A 151 -6.14 2.86 -1.27
CA MET A 151 -6.36 4.15 -1.94
C MET A 151 -5.49 4.34 -3.20
N LEU A 152 -4.77 3.32 -3.61
CA LEU A 152 -3.98 3.29 -4.82
C LEU A 152 -4.27 1.98 -5.57
N PRO A 153 -4.72 2.05 -6.84
CA PRO A 153 -5.19 0.88 -7.61
C PRO A 153 -4.16 -0.23 -7.83
N ASP A 154 -2.87 0.06 -7.67
CA ASP A 154 -1.78 -0.90 -7.95
C ASP A 154 -1.24 -1.59 -6.68
N ALA A 155 -1.89 -1.40 -5.52
CA ALA A 155 -1.56 -2.10 -4.28
C ALA A 155 -2.25 -3.47 -4.23
N ARG A 156 -1.82 -4.42 -5.05
CA ARG A 156 -2.41 -5.77 -5.09
C ARG A 156 -1.47 -6.84 -4.58
N ILE A 157 -2.04 -7.87 -3.97
CA ILE A 157 -1.36 -9.13 -3.64
C ILE A 157 -0.95 -9.80 -4.95
N GLY A 158 0.32 -10.09 -5.10
CA GLY A 158 0.79 -10.98 -6.17
C GLY A 158 0.18 -12.35 -5.97
N ALA A 159 -0.78 -12.74 -6.82
CA ALA A 159 -1.11 -14.14 -6.98
C ALA A 159 0.17 -14.89 -7.34
N LYS A 160 0.32 -16.12 -6.81
CA LYS A 160 1.38 -17.07 -7.15
C LYS A 160 1.95 -16.80 -8.54
N ALA A 161 3.25 -16.63 -8.63
CA ALA A 161 3.98 -16.65 -9.90
C ALA A 161 3.94 -18.09 -10.47
N ASP A 162 2.75 -18.46 -11.00
CA ASP A 162 2.59 -19.55 -11.95
C ASP A 162 1.90 -18.92 -13.16
N ALA A 163 2.67 -18.77 -14.23
CA ALA A 163 2.39 -18.13 -15.50
C ALA A 163 2.50 -16.59 -15.46
N ALA A 164 3.66 -16.11 -15.92
CA ALA A 164 3.73 -14.77 -16.48
C ALA A 164 2.59 -14.64 -17.50
N PRO A 165 1.70 -13.62 -17.41
CA PRO A 165 0.87 -13.29 -18.53
C PRO A 165 1.82 -12.92 -19.67
N ASP A 166 1.61 -13.52 -20.83
CA ASP A 166 2.30 -13.14 -22.06
C ASP A 166 2.34 -11.61 -22.11
N ALA A 167 3.56 -11.09 -22.31
CA ALA A 167 3.74 -9.66 -22.50
C ALA A 167 2.69 -9.18 -23.50
N PRO A 168 1.99 -8.06 -23.22
CA PRO A 168 0.94 -7.58 -24.13
C PRO A 168 1.54 -7.53 -25.52
N ASP A 169 0.87 -8.20 -26.46
CA ASP A 169 1.33 -8.40 -27.82
C ASP A 169 1.68 -7.04 -28.44
N GLN A 170 2.98 -6.76 -28.47
CA GLN A 170 3.51 -5.51 -29.05
C GLN A 170 3.09 -5.34 -30.51
N THR A 171 2.67 -6.44 -31.17
CA THR A 171 2.16 -6.45 -32.52
C THR A 171 0.81 -5.74 -32.58
N LEU A 172 -0.09 -5.98 -31.62
CA LEU A 172 -1.39 -5.34 -31.55
C LEU A 172 -1.28 -3.82 -31.31
N PHE A 173 -0.36 -3.39 -30.45
CA PHE A 173 -0.12 -1.95 -30.23
C PHE A 173 0.49 -1.28 -31.46
N ARG A 174 1.34 -1.97 -32.22
CA ARG A 174 1.92 -1.46 -33.45
C ARG A 174 0.85 -1.33 -34.56
N GLU A 175 0.00 -2.33 -34.71
CA GLU A 175 -1.12 -2.30 -35.67
C GLU A 175 -2.13 -1.17 -35.34
N LEU A 176 -2.46 -0.97 -34.07
CA LEU A 176 -3.31 0.15 -33.65
C LEU A 176 -2.67 1.51 -33.91
N ALA A 177 -1.37 1.65 -33.69
CA ALA A 177 -0.66 2.89 -33.98
C ALA A 177 -0.66 3.19 -35.52
N GLU A 178 -0.47 2.19 -36.34
CA GLU A 178 -0.51 2.32 -37.81
C GLU A 178 -1.91 2.73 -38.30
N VAL A 179 -2.98 2.16 -37.76
CA VAL A 179 -4.38 2.52 -38.08
C VAL A 179 -4.67 3.97 -37.69
N VAL A 180 -4.22 4.42 -36.52
CA VAL A 180 -4.41 5.80 -36.06
C VAL A 180 -3.63 6.79 -36.95
N GLU A 181 -2.41 6.45 -37.35
CA GLU A 181 -1.62 7.31 -38.25
C GLU A 181 -2.21 7.37 -39.67
N ASP A 182 -2.75 6.27 -40.20
CA ASP A 182 -3.43 6.26 -41.50
C ASP A 182 -4.73 7.09 -41.46
N ALA A 183 -5.51 6.97 -40.41
CA ALA A 183 -6.70 7.80 -40.17
C ALA A 183 -6.35 9.30 -40.09
N ARG A 184 -5.27 9.68 -39.43
CA ARG A 184 -4.78 11.06 -39.37
C ARG A 184 -4.36 11.59 -40.74
N ARG A 185 -3.64 10.78 -41.53
CA ARG A 185 -3.24 11.14 -42.89
C ARG A 185 -4.44 11.38 -43.82
N ARG A 186 -5.46 10.51 -43.73
CA ARG A 186 -6.69 10.66 -44.55
C ARG A 186 -7.48 11.91 -44.17
N LEU A 187 -7.54 12.27 -42.89
CA LEU A 187 -8.20 13.51 -42.46
C LEU A 187 -7.43 14.76 -42.87
N ALA A 188 -6.11 14.73 -42.90
CA ALA A 188 -5.27 15.85 -43.33
C ALA A 188 -5.25 16.07 -44.85
N CYS A 189 -5.72 15.13 -45.67
CA CYS A 189 -5.82 15.25 -47.13
C CYS A 189 -7.25 15.58 -47.60
N ALA A 190 -8.18 15.87 -46.68
CA ALA A 190 -9.59 16.15 -47.00
C ALA A 190 -9.95 17.66 -46.96
N ASP A 191 -8.94 18.56 -46.86
CA ASP A 191 -9.05 20.02 -46.99
C ASP A 191 -8.39 20.46 -48.35
#